data_2ff4ad0a8e9767a984641feea920d992
#
_entry.id   2ff4ad0a8e9767a984641feea920d992
#
_cell.length_a   1.000
_cell.length_b   1.000
_cell.length_c   1.000
_cell.angle_alpha   90.00
_cell.angle_beta   90.00
_cell.angle_gamma   90.00
#
_symmetry.space_group_name_H-M   'P 1'
#
loop_
_entity.id
_entity.type
_entity.pdbx_description
1 polymer ?
#
loop_
_entity_poly.entity_id
_entity_poly.type
_entity_poly.pdbx_seq_one_letter_code
_entity_poly.pdbx_strand_id
1 'polypeptide(L)'
;MIHKIKQSRSEKMLLFFLISLFIFSLGSFFIIKNKCLFIKDHDPNKIKFIHPENIAILRAPCGNVIIELYPNISPNSVKRFKMLIERKEYDNVAFHRVIKNVLVQSGDTEYGKRESLNYAKIGNGKSKYGTINTETDNNFDFGKGTVAMARTYERNSEDTQFFILLKDAPLFEGEYSPVGKVKYGLDVLKKIKYDNKTEYILRPDFIETFRMLRSIN
;
A
#
# COMPACT_ATOMS: atom_id res chain seq x y z
N MET A 1 39.16 -36.90 37.95
CA MET A 1 39.89 -35.63 37.61
C MET A 1 39.53 -35.24 36.20
N ILE A 2 38.79 -34.15 36.02
CA ILE A 2 38.43 -33.65 34.68
C ILE A 2 39.60 -32.74 34.27
N HIS A 3 40.41 -33.18 33.30
CA HIS A 3 41.48 -32.35 32.73
C HIS A 3 40.82 -31.14 32.00
N LYS A 4 40.95 -29.94 32.54
CA LYS A 4 40.65 -28.70 31.84
C LYS A 4 41.62 -28.56 30.65
N ILE A 5 41.14 -28.82 29.43
CA ILE A 5 41.89 -28.57 28.20
C ILE A 5 42.08 -27.05 28.08
N LYS A 6 43.35 -26.60 28.20
CA LYS A 6 43.70 -25.19 28.09
C LYS A 6 43.72 -24.79 26.62
N GLN A 7 42.66 -24.12 26.16
CA GLN A 7 42.55 -23.65 24.77
C GLN A 7 43.72 -22.71 24.41
N SER A 8 44.30 -22.93 23.24
CA SER A 8 45.34 -22.08 22.68
C SER A 8 44.79 -20.69 22.29
N ARG A 9 45.68 -19.71 22.14
CA ARG A 9 45.30 -18.34 21.75
C ARG A 9 44.61 -18.31 20.37
N SER A 10 45.05 -19.15 19.43
CA SER A 10 44.48 -19.32 18.10
C SER A 10 43.08 -19.95 18.12
N GLU A 11 42.84 -20.96 18.98
CA GLU A 11 41.53 -21.56 19.16
C GLU A 11 40.49 -20.58 19.72
N LYS A 12 40.90 -19.73 20.66
CA LYS A 12 40.03 -18.66 21.20
C LYS A 12 39.66 -17.62 20.12
N MET A 13 40.64 -17.24 19.29
CA MET A 13 40.40 -16.30 18.18
C MET A 13 39.48 -16.93 17.13
N LEU A 14 39.67 -18.19 16.79
CA LEU A 14 38.82 -18.92 15.86
C LEU A 14 37.37 -19.02 16.39
N LEU A 15 37.22 -19.37 17.67
CA LEU A 15 35.90 -19.44 18.31
C LEU A 15 35.20 -18.08 18.30
N PHE A 16 35.92 -17.01 18.64
CA PHE A 16 35.35 -15.64 18.57
C PHE A 16 34.90 -15.27 17.16
N PHE A 17 35.70 -15.61 16.14
CA PHE A 17 35.37 -15.36 14.75
C PHE A 17 34.12 -16.15 14.31
N LEU A 18 34.02 -17.43 14.69
CA LEU A 18 32.85 -18.26 14.39
C LEU A 18 31.57 -17.75 15.05
N ILE A 19 31.70 -17.33 16.34
CA ILE A 19 30.55 -16.73 17.06
C ILE A 19 30.12 -15.41 16.38
N SER A 20 31.07 -14.55 15.97
CA SER A 20 30.79 -13.31 15.27
C SER A 20 30.09 -13.54 13.94
N LEU A 21 30.55 -14.51 13.13
CA LEU A 21 29.91 -14.93 11.90
C LEU A 21 28.47 -15.44 12.13
N PHE A 22 28.28 -16.23 13.18
CA PHE A 22 26.96 -16.76 13.52
C PHE A 22 25.99 -15.64 13.92
N ILE A 23 26.41 -14.69 14.76
CA ILE A 23 25.61 -13.53 15.15
C ILE A 23 25.29 -12.65 13.93
N PHE A 24 26.26 -12.42 13.04
CA PHE A 24 26.07 -11.66 11.82
C PHE A 24 25.06 -12.36 10.88
N SER A 25 25.17 -13.67 10.72
CA SER A 25 24.24 -14.49 9.92
C SER A 25 22.82 -14.43 10.47
N LEU A 26 22.63 -14.58 11.78
CA LEU A 26 21.33 -14.46 12.45
C LEU A 26 20.74 -13.05 12.29
N GLY A 27 21.56 -12.01 12.49
CA GLY A 27 21.14 -10.63 12.31
C GLY A 27 20.71 -10.34 10.87
N SER A 28 21.49 -10.79 9.89
CA SER A 28 21.17 -10.66 8.48
C SER A 28 19.87 -11.38 8.11
N PHE A 29 19.69 -12.59 8.61
CA PHE A 29 18.45 -13.36 8.40
C PHE A 29 17.23 -12.64 8.99
N PHE A 30 17.34 -12.08 10.19
CA PHE A 30 16.26 -11.32 10.83
C PHE A 30 15.90 -10.06 10.03
N ILE A 31 16.90 -9.31 9.55
CA ILE A 31 16.70 -8.11 8.72
C ILE A 31 16.02 -8.46 7.39
N ILE A 32 16.48 -9.53 6.72
CA ILE A 32 15.91 -9.97 5.43
C ILE A 32 14.45 -10.42 5.60
N LYS A 33 14.14 -11.11 6.68
CA LYS A 33 12.80 -11.62 6.95
C LYS A 33 11.79 -10.51 7.31
N ASN A 34 12.24 -9.44 7.94
CA ASN A 34 11.36 -8.35 8.38
C ASN A 34 11.40 -7.16 7.41
N LYS A 35 10.56 -7.23 6.35
CA LYS A 35 10.47 -6.19 5.32
C LYS A 35 10.09 -4.80 5.86
N CYS A 36 9.53 -4.72 7.06
CA CYS A 36 9.03 -3.48 7.67
C CYS A 36 10.02 -2.82 8.64
N LEU A 37 11.18 -3.45 8.93
CA LEU A 37 12.07 -3.07 10.02
C LEU A 37 12.51 -1.59 10.04
N PHE A 38 12.66 -0.97 8.85
CA PHE A 38 13.11 0.42 8.70
C PHE A 38 12.01 1.35 8.19
N ILE A 39 10.74 0.94 8.27
CA ILE A 39 9.62 1.77 7.86
C ILE A 39 9.11 2.56 9.06
N LYS A 40 9.01 3.87 8.89
CA LYS A 40 8.39 4.75 9.87
C LYS A 40 6.87 4.62 9.77
N ASP A 41 6.24 4.07 10.80
CA ASP A 41 4.77 4.11 10.93
C ASP A 41 4.35 5.49 11.44
N HIS A 42 3.44 6.14 10.72
CA HIS A 42 2.92 7.45 11.06
C HIS A 42 1.60 7.31 11.82
N ASP A 43 1.58 7.81 13.07
CA ASP A 43 0.35 7.89 13.87
C ASP A 43 -0.47 9.10 13.42
N PRO A 44 -1.64 8.90 12.78
CA PRO A 44 -2.46 10.00 12.28
C PRO A 44 -2.96 10.93 13.39
N ASN A 45 -3.10 10.43 14.64
CA ASN A 45 -3.56 11.24 15.78
C ASN A 45 -2.50 12.25 16.26
N LYS A 46 -1.24 12.06 15.88
CA LYS A 46 -0.14 12.99 16.21
C LYS A 46 0.12 14.04 15.14
N ILE A 47 -0.66 14.03 14.07
CA ILE A 47 -0.51 14.93 12.93
C ILE A 47 -1.71 15.88 12.88
N LYS A 48 -1.43 17.18 12.83
CA LYS A 48 -2.47 18.20 12.66
C LYS A 48 -2.78 18.38 11.17
N PHE A 49 -4.05 18.21 10.80
CA PHE A 49 -4.55 18.40 9.43
C PHE A 49 -5.45 19.65 9.38
N ILE A 50 -5.42 20.35 8.25
CA ILE A 50 -6.28 21.53 8.03
C ILE A 50 -7.71 21.09 7.76
N HIS A 51 -7.87 20.00 6.98
CA HIS A 51 -9.16 19.43 6.59
C HIS A 51 -9.24 17.94 7.00
N PRO A 52 -9.41 17.64 8.31
CA PRO A 52 -9.43 16.27 8.81
C PRO A 52 -10.55 15.42 8.20
N GLU A 53 -11.68 16.03 7.80
CA GLU A 53 -12.79 15.40 7.10
C GLU A 53 -12.43 14.86 5.70
N ASN A 54 -11.29 15.29 5.15
CA ASN A 54 -10.76 14.85 3.87
C ASN A 54 -9.55 13.92 4.03
N ILE A 55 -9.24 13.50 5.26
CA ILE A 55 -8.12 12.57 5.51
C ILE A 55 -8.63 11.14 5.60
N ALA A 56 -8.02 10.27 4.81
CA ALA A 56 -8.25 8.84 4.84
C ALA A 56 -6.97 8.09 5.26
N ILE A 57 -7.12 7.06 6.07
CA ILE A 57 -6.01 6.28 6.66
C ILE A 57 -6.14 4.83 6.18
N LEU A 58 -5.25 4.42 5.29
CA LEU A 58 -5.11 3.06 4.82
C LEU A 58 -4.05 2.36 5.64
N ARG A 59 -4.42 1.30 6.35
CA ARG A 59 -3.49 0.42 7.07
C ARG A 59 -3.04 -0.71 6.15
N ALA A 60 -1.75 -0.81 5.91
CA ALA A 60 -1.07 -1.88 5.19
C ALA A 60 -0.10 -2.62 6.12
N PRO A 61 0.46 -3.79 5.74
CA PRO A 61 1.28 -4.62 6.64
C PRO A 61 2.47 -3.91 7.30
N CYS A 62 3.02 -2.86 6.68
CA CYS A 62 4.18 -2.14 7.23
C CYS A 62 3.83 -0.79 7.87
N GLY A 63 2.56 -0.41 7.96
CA GLY A 63 2.19 0.84 8.60
C GLY A 63 1.02 1.57 7.94
N ASN A 64 0.77 2.79 8.40
CA ASN A 64 -0.28 3.65 7.90
C ASN A 64 0.17 4.43 6.65
N VAL A 65 -0.75 4.52 5.70
CA VAL A 65 -0.68 5.42 4.55
C VAL A 65 -1.76 6.48 4.73
N ILE A 66 -1.37 7.73 4.88
CA ILE A 66 -2.28 8.84 5.15
C ILE A 66 -2.50 9.60 3.85
N ILE A 67 -3.75 9.67 3.41
CA ILE A 67 -4.18 10.22 2.12
C ILE A 67 -5.05 11.43 2.36
N GLU A 68 -4.73 12.55 1.72
CA GLU A 68 -5.60 13.71 1.63
C GLU A 68 -6.45 13.61 0.36
N LEU A 69 -7.77 13.68 0.51
CA LEU A 69 -8.74 13.58 -0.58
C LEU A 69 -9.07 14.97 -1.15
N TYR A 70 -9.37 15.03 -2.45
CA TYR A 70 -9.60 16.27 -3.20
C TYR A 70 -11.02 16.37 -3.75
N PRO A 71 -12.04 16.59 -2.90
CA PRO A 71 -13.45 16.66 -3.33
C PRO A 71 -13.74 17.80 -4.31
N ASN A 72 -12.88 18.83 -4.38
CA ASN A 72 -13.02 19.95 -5.31
C ASN A 72 -12.56 19.62 -6.73
N ILE A 73 -11.77 18.53 -6.91
CA ILE A 73 -11.25 18.12 -8.20
C ILE A 73 -12.14 17.03 -8.81
N SER A 74 -12.47 15.99 -8.05
CA SER A 74 -13.27 14.85 -8.49
C SER A 74 -14.38 14.55 -7.47
N PRO A 75 -15.43 15.39 -7.40
CA PRO A 75 -16.44 15.33 -6.33
C PRO A 75 -17.18 13.99 -6.26
N ASN A 76 -17.59 13.42 -7.39
CA ASN A 76 -18.33 12.15 -7.43
C ASN A 76 -17.41 10.96 -7.11
N SER A 77 -16.20 10.97 -7.64
CA SER A 77 -15.19 9.95 -7.39
C SER A 77 -14.76 9.94 -5.92
N VAL A 78 -14.52 11.11 -5.33
CA VAL A 78 -14.23 11.25 -3.89
C VAL A 78 -15.42 10.83 -3.04
N LYS A 79 -16.64 11.19 -3.41
CA LYS A 79 -17.87 10.76 -2.72
C LYS A 79 -18.01 9.24 -2.73
N ARG A 80 -17.79 8.60 -3.88
CA ARG A 80 -17.77 7.14 -4.03
C ARG A 80 -16.69 6.53 -3.14
N PHE A 81 -15.47 7.06 -3.19
CA PHE A 81 -14.33 6.56 -2.44
C PHE A 81 -14.56 6.63 -0.93
N LYS A 82 -15.04 7.78 -0.40
CA LYS A 82 -15.43 7.95 1.00
C LYS A 82 -16.53 6.96 1.40
N MET A 83 -17.57 6.80 0.62
CA MET A 83 -18.66 5.85 0.89
C MET A 83 -18.13 4.41 1.05
N LEU A 84 -17.22 3.97 0.18
CA LEU A 84 -16.63 2.63 0.25
C LEU A 84 -15.74 2.45 1.49
N ILE A 85 -14.99 3.50 1.88
CA ILE A 85 -14.20 3.52 3.12
C ILE A 85 -15.11 3.41 4.35
N GLU A 86 -16.16 4.22 4.43
CA GLU A 86 -17.11 4.26 5.55
C GLU A 86 -17.87 2.93 5.71
N ARG A 87 -18.19 2.28 4.58
CA ARG A 87 -18.81 0.95 4.55
C ARG A 87 -17.84 -0.20 4.77
N LYS A 88 -16.55 0.09 4.96
CA LYS A 88 -15.47 -0.90 5.15
C LYS A 88 -15.32 -1.86 3.96
N GLU A 89 -15.75 -1.43 2.77
CA GLU A 89 -15.68 -2.26 1.57
C GLU A 89 -14.22 -2.57 1.16
N TYR A 90 -13.27 -1.74 1.56
CA TYR A 90 -11.85 -1.94 1.28
C TYR A 90 -11.10 -2.80 2.31
N ASP A 91 -11.72 -3.15 3.44
CA ASP A 91 -11.07 -4.00 4.44
C ASP A 91 -10.77 -5.38 3.86
N ASN A 92 -9.59 -5.90 4.11
CA ASN A 92 -9.11 -7.20 3.62
C ASN A 92 -9.08 -7.33 2.09
N VAL A 93 -9.03 -6.23 1.35
CA VAL A 93 -8.91 -6.24 -0.12
C VAL A 93 -7.44 -6.28 -0.54
N ALA A 94 -7.13 -7.14 -1.50
CA ALA A 94 -5.78 -7.38 -1.99
C ALA A 94 -5.21 -6.19 -2.79
N PHE A 95 -3.92 -5.93 -2.63
CA PHE A 95 -3.14 -5.21 -3.63
C PHE A 95 -2.83 -6.19 -4.77
N HIS A 96 -3.73 -6.30 -5.73
CA HIS A 96 -3.71 -7.35 -6.74
C HIS A 96 -2.78 -7.07 -7.92
N ARG A 97 -2.49 -5.78 -8.20
CA ARG A 97 -1.57 -5.36 -9.26
C ARG A 97 -0.55 -4.40 -8.70
N VAL A 98 0.73 -4.74 -8.84
CA VAL A 98 1.84 -3.92 -8.35
C VAL A 98 2.95 -3.87 -9.38
N ILE A 99 3.21 -2.68 -9.90
CA ILE A 99 4.36 -2.41 -10.76
C ILE A 99 5.43 -1.75 -9.89
N LYS A 100 6.53 -2.46 -9.67
CA LYS A 100 7.60 -2.04 -8.77
C LYS A 100 8.04 -0.60 -9.03
N ASN A 101 8.04 0.24 -8.00
CA ASN A 101 8.40 1.66 -8.04
C ASN A 101 7.57 2.52 -9.02
N VAL A 102 6.47 2.01 -9.56
CA VAL A 102 5.58 2.74 -10.48
C VAL A 102 4.23 2.97 -9.84
N LEU A 103 3.50 1.91 -9.49
CA LEU A 103 2.19 2.02 -8.86
C LEU A 103 1.82 0.78 -8.05
N VAL A 104 0.87 0.93 -7.14
CA VAL A 104 0.13 -0.14 -6.48
C VAL A 104 -1.35 0.05 -6.75
N GLN A 105 -2.07 -1.03 -7.10
CA GLN A 105 -3.50 -1.02 -7.38
C GLN A 105 -4.23 -2.01 -6.48
N SER A 106 -5.38 -1.59 -5.98
CA SER A 106 -6.26 -2.34 -5.09
C SER A 106 -7.73 -1.99 -5.36
N GLY A 107 -8.63 -2.44 -4.49
CA GLY A 107 -10.03 -2.01 -4.51
C GLY A 107 -10.98 -2.92 -5.28
N ASP A 108 -10.55 -4.09 -5.73
CA ASP A 108 -11.49 -5.11 -6.24
C ASP A 108 -12.25 -5.73 -5.07
N THR A 109 -13.42 -5.19 -4.79
CA THR A 109 -14.25 -5.59 -3.63
C THR A 109 -15.04 -6.88 -3.87
N GLU A 110 -15.12 -7.36 -5.11
CA GLU A 110 -15.82 -8.60 -5.47
C GLU A 110 -14.88 -9.81 -5.38
N TYR A 111 -13.73 -9.75 -6.08
CA TYR A 111 -12.82 -10.90 -6.20
C TYR A 111 -11.53 -10.76 -5.40
N GLY A 112 -11.30 -9.59 -4.79
CA GLY A 112 -10.05 -9.27 -4.08
C GLY A 112 -10.10 -9.45 -2.56
N LYS A 113 -11.20 -9.88 -1.98
CA LYS A 113 -11.32 -10.10 -0.53
C LYS A 113 -10.48 -11.29 -0.08
N ARG A 114 -9.79 -11.16 1.06
CA ARG A 114 -8.92 -12.21 1.61
C ARG A 114 -9.63 -13.55 1.78
N GLU A 115 -10.90 -13.49 2.23
CA GLU A 115 -11.72 -14.65 2.54
C GLU A 115 -12.24 -15.37 1.29
N SER A 116 -12.32 -14.66 0.15
CA SER A 116 -12.91 -15.14 -1.12
C SER A 116 -12.06 -14.78 -2.33
N LEU A 117 -10.73 -14.71 -2.16
CA LEU A 117 -9.80 -14.30 -3.19
C LEU A 117 -9.88 -15.21 -4.43
N ASN A 118 -10.20 -14.62 -5.57
CA ASN A 118 -10.32 -15.34 -6.84
C ASN A 118 -9.22 -14.87 -7.82
N TYR A 119 -8.14 -15.63 -7.92
CA TYR A 119 -6.98 -15.30 -8.75
C TYR A 119 -7.29 -15.24 -10.26
N ALA A 120 -8.32 -15.94 -10.72
CA ALA A 120 -8.69 -15.94 -12.15
C ALA A 120 -9.49 -14.70 -12.55
N LYS A 121 -10.14 -14.02 -11.59
CA LYS A 121 -11.04 -12.90 -11.85
C LYS A 121 -10.60 -11.59 -11.22
N ILE A 122 -9.68 -11.62 -10.27
CA ILE A 122 -9.22 -10.42 -9.56
C ILE A 122 -8.73 -9.34 -10.53
N GLY A 123 -9.12 -8.11 -10.28
CA GLY A 123 -8.90 -6.97 -11.17
C GLY A 123 -10.05 -6.72 -12.16
N ASN A 124 -11.03 -7.65 -12.25
CA ASN A 124 -12.21 -7.52 -13.13
C ASN A 124 -13.53 -7.42 -12.35
N GLY A 125 -13.45 -7.34 -11.03
CA GLY A 125 -14.63 -7.24 -10.18
C GLY A 125 -15.43 -5.97 -10.40
N LYS A 126 -16.75 -6.10 -10.26
CA LYS A 126 -17.71 -5.01 -10.30
C LYS A 126 -18.49 -4.96 -9.01
N SER A 127 -18.83 -3.77 -8.56
CA SER A 127 -19.61 -3.62 -7.34
C SER A 127 -21.12 -3.53 -7.64
N LYS A 128 -21.92 -3.76 -6.61
CA LYS A 128 -23.37 -3.49 -6.66
C LYS A 128 -23.72 -2.01 -6.79
N TYR A 129 -22.74 -1.12 -6.68
CA TYR A 129 -22.97 0.33 -6.72
C TYR A 129 -22.94 0.91 -8.14
N GLY A 130 -22.53 0.09 -9.12
CA GLY A 130 -22.37 0.51 -10.52
C GLY A 130 -21.21 1.45 -10.75
N THR A 131 -20.97 1.79 -11.98
CA THR A 131 -19.89 2.68 -12.41
C THR A 131 -20.22 4.15 -12.17
N ILE A 132 -19.19 4.99 -12.16
CA ILE A 132 -19.27 6.45 -12.13
C ILE A 132 -18.55 7.03 -13.34
N ASN A 133 -18.91 8.25 -13.68
CA ASN A 133 -18.24 8.99 -14.75
C ASN A 133 -16.82 9.36 -14.34
N THR A 134 -15.92 9.29 -15.32
CA THR A 134 -14.54 9.75 -15.14
C THR A 134 -14.52 11.27 -15.00
N GLU A 135 -13.91 11.77 -13.94
CA GLU A 135 -13.73 13.19 -13.61
C GLU A 135 -12.27 13.57 -13.80
N THR A 136 -11.94 14.04 -15.01
CA THR A 136 -10.55 14.42 -15.34
C THR A 136 -10.33 15.92 -15.16
N ASP A 137 -9.13 16.28 -14.71
CA ASP A 137 -8.62 17.66 -14.71
C ASP A 137 -7.27 17.68 -15.43
N ASN A 138 -7.22 18.35 -16.58
CA ASN A 138 -6.01 18.47 -17.39
C ASN A 138 -4.90 19.31 -16.72
N ASN A 139 -5.24 20.07 -15.67
CA ASN A 139 -4.29 20.86 -14.90
C ASN A 139 -3.81 20.14 -13.65
N PHE A 140 -4.31 18.92 -13.38
CA PHE A 140 -3.90 18.15 -12.23
C PHE A 140 -2.63 17.36 -12.52
N ASP A 141 -1.56 17.64 -11.78
CA ASP A 141 -0.28 16.94 -11.88
C ASP A 141 -0.37 15.52 -11.28
N PHE A 142 -0.24 14.51 -12.14
CA PHE A 142 -0.16 13.10 -11.73
C PHE A 142 1.24 12.74 -11.20
N GLY A 143 1.71 13.53 -10.26
CA GLY A 143 2.95 13.29 -9.55
C GLY A 143 2.88 12.10 -8.59
N LYS A 144 4.05 11.72 -8.09
CA LYS A 144 4.23 10.68 -7.08
C LYS A 144 3.33 10.89 -5.86
N GLY A 145 2.66 9.82 -5.41
CA GLY A 145 1.71 9.82 -4.31
C GLY A 145 0.26 10.07 -4.75
N THR A 146 0.00 10.42 -6.00
CA THR A 146 -1.38 10.57 -6.49
C THR A 146 -2.16 9.28 -6.32
N VAL A 147 -3.38 9.40 -5.79
CA VAL A 147 -4.39 8.35 -5.69
C VAL A 147 -5.47 8.65 -6.72
N ALA A 148 -5.76 7.70 -7.61
CA ALA A 148 -6.77 7.88 -8.65
C ALA A 148 -7.64 6.64 -8.81
N MET A 149 -8.86 6.82 -9.30
CA MET A 149 -9.74 5.71 -9.63
C MET A 149 -9.19 4.93 -10.82
N ALA A 150 -9.23 3.60 -10.71
CA ALA A 150 -8.92 2.73 -11.84
C ALA A 150 -10.16 2.52 -12.71
N ARG A 151 -9.96 2.38 -14.00
CA ARG A 151 -11.00 2.11 -14.99
C ARG A 151 -10.58 1.00 -15.95
N THR A 152 -11.52 0.45 -16.67
CA THR A 152 -11.24 -0.41 -17.82
C THR A 152 -10.76 0.43 -19.02
N TYR A 153 -10.63 -0.17 -20.18
CA TYR A 153 -10.37 0.58 -21.41
C TYR A 153 -11.48 1.62 -21.70
N GLU A 154 -12.73 1.29 -21.35
CA GLU A 154 -13.86 2.19 -21.51
C GLU A 154 -13.81 3.36 -20.53
N ARG A 155 -14.06 4.58 -21.00
CA ARG A 155 -14.31 5.75 -20.13
C ARG A 155 -15.60 5.54 -19.34
N ASN A 156 -15.72 6.21 -18.20
CA ASN A 156 -16.91 6.12 -17.32
C ASN A 156 -17.16 4.71 -16.78
N SER A 157 -16.09 3.92 -16.62
CA SER A 157 -16.12 2.56 -16.07
C SER A 157 -15.47 2.45 -14.68
N GLU A 158 -15.19 3.58 -14.05
CA GLU A 158 -14.69 3.64 -12.67
C GLU A 158 -15.74 3.09 -11.71
N ASP A 159 -15.33 2.29 -10.75
CA ASP A 159 -16.25 1.68 -9.78
C ASP A 159 -15.65 1.70 -8.35
N THR A 160 -14.86 0.70 -7.99
CA THR A 160 -14.27 0.57 -6.65
C THR A 160 -12.75 0.54 -6.68
N GLN A 161 -12.15 0.15 -7.79
CA GLN A 161 -10.70 0.00 -7.87
C GLN A 161 -10.00 1.35 -7.96
N PHE A 162 -8.83 1.42 -7.33
CA PHE A 162 -7.97 2.60 -7.32
C PHE A 162 -6.50 2.20 -7.40
N PHE A 163 -5.66 3.14 -7.82
CA PHE A 163 -4.22 2.97 -7.78
C PHE A 163 -3.54 4.16 -7.09
N ILE A 164 -2.33 3.93 -6.59
CA ILE A 164 -1.47 4.94 -5.98
C ILE A 164 -0.15 4.95 -6.72
N LEU A 165 0.26 6.12 -7.20
CA LEU A 165 1.52 6.30 -7.92
C LEU A 165 2.72 6.30 -6.97
N LEU A 166 3.76 5.57 -7.34
CA LEU A 166 5.05 5.54 -6.65
C LEU A 166 6.12 6.39 -7.36
N LYS A 167 5.82 6.88 -8.56
CA LYS A 167 6.59 7.86 -9.34
C LYS A 167 5.64 8.77 -10.10
N ASP A 168 6.17 9.82 -10.71
CA ASP A 168 5.41 10.72 -11.57
C ASP A 168 4.95 10.01 -12.85
N ALA A 169 3.74 10.31 -13.31
CA ALA A 169 3.09 9.69 -14.46
C ALA A 169 2.29 10.71 -15.28
N PRO A 170 2.95 11.67 -15.96
CA PRO A 170 2.27 12.74 -16.70
C PRO A 170 1.36 12.22 -17.83
N LEU A 171 1.60 11.01 -18.32
CA LEU A 171 0.71 10.37 -19.31
C LEU A 171 -0.68 10.01 -18.76
N PHE A 172 -0.91 10.13 -17.44
CA PHE A 172 -2.21 9.85 -16.82
C PHE A 172 -3.06 11.11 -16.64
N GLU A 173 -2.48 12.28 -16.91
CA GLU A 173 -3.19 13.57 -16.87
C GLU A 173 -4.33 13.57 -17.88
N GLY A 174 -5.52 14.01 -17.47
CA GLY A 174 -6.71 14.00 -18.31
C GLY A 174 -7.30 12.61 -18.58
N GLU A 175 -6.71 11.51 -18.08
CA GLU A 175 -7.14 10.14 -18.36
C GLU A 175 -7.84 9.46 -17.17
N TYR A 176 -7.52 9.86 -15.95
CA TYR A 176 -8.04 9.24 -14.72
C TYR A 176 -8.58 10.29 -13.76
N SER A 177 -9.52 9.90 -12.89
CA SER A 177 -10.05 10.76 -11.83
C SER A 177 -9.13 10.77 -10.63
N PRO A 178 -8.42 11.89 -10.32
CA PRO A 178 -7.58 11.98 -9.14
C PRO A 178 -8.45 12.19 -7.91
N VAL A 179 -8.41 11.24 -6.96
CA VAL A 179 -9.22 11.33 -5.73
C VAL A 179 -8.44 11.89 -4.55
N GLY A 180 -7.10 11.96 -4.62
CA GLY A 180 -6.29 12.47 -3.53
C GLY A 180 -4.80 12.26 -3.71
N LYS A 181 -4.04 12.53 -2.64
CA LYS A 181 -2.57 12.36 -2.61
C LYS A 181 -2.10 11.82 -1.26
N VAL A 182 -1.15 10.90 -1.29
CA VAL A 182 -0.46 10.40 -0.10
C VAL A 182 0.36 11.52 0.52
N LYS A 183 0.07 11.83 1.78
CA LYS A 183 0.82 12.81 2.59
C LYS A 183 1.93 12.13 3.39
N TYR A 184 1.67 10.92 3.92
CA TYR A 184 2.63 10.14 4.70
C TYR A 184 2.48 8.65 4.40
N GLY A 185 3.57 7.89 4.54
CA GLY A 185 3.56 6.43 4.40
C GLY A 185 3.74 5.93 2.97
N LEU A 186 4.30 6.74 2.06
CA LEU A 186 4.59 6.28 0.71
C LEU A 186 5.67 5.17 0.68
N ASP A 187 6.55 5.14 1.66
CA ASP A 187 7.54 4.09 1.89
C ASP A 187 6.91 2.77 2.34
N VAL A 188 5.78 2.81 3.05
CA VAL A 188 4.95 1.65 3.36
C VAL A 188 4.48 0.97 2.07
N LEU A 189 3.97 1.74 1.10
CA LEU A 189 3.49 1.22 -0.19
C LEU A 189 4.60 0.59 -1.02
N LYS A 190 5.84 1.08 -0.94
CA LYS A 190 7.01 0.49 -1.60
C LYS A 190 7.38 -0.89 -1.06
N LYS A 191 6.85 -1.29 0.11
CA LYS A 191 7.04 -2.60 0.72
C LYS A 191 5.93 -3.60 0.39
N ILE A 192 4.89 -3.17 -0.31
CA ILE A 192 3.87 -4.08 -0.83
C ILE A 192 4.54 -5.07 -1.78
N LYS A 193 4.14 -6.34 -1.65
CA LYS A 193 4.67 -7.41 -2.50
C LYS A 193 4.44 -7.12 -3.97
N TYR A 194 5.45 -7.41 -4.76
CA TYR A 194 5.39 -7.35 -6.22
C TYR A 194 6.00 -8.65 -6.80
N ASP A 195 5.70 -8.93 -8.05
CA ASP A 195 6.35 -9.98 -8.83
C ASP A 195 7.25 -9.33 -9.90
N ASN A 196 8.39 -9.94 -10.21
CA ASN A 196 9.29 -9.44 -11.25
C ASN A 196 8.88 -9.88 -12.67
N LYS A 197 7.97 -10.87 -12.78
CA LYS A 197 7.56 -11.47 -14.06
C LYS A 197 6.18 -11.02 -14.51
N THR A 198 5.33 -10.58 -13.57
CA THR A 198 3.95 -10.17 -13.83
C THR A 198 3.54 -9.04 -12.90
N GLU A 199 2.65 -8.18 -13.38
CA GLU A 199 2.07 -7.10 -12.57
C GLU A 199 1.03 -7.61 -11.57
N TYR A 200 0.40 -8.77 -11.84
CA TYR A 200 -0.58 -9.41 -10.95
C TYR A 200 0.11 -10.30 -9.94
N ILE A 201 -0.28 -10.17 -8.68
CA ILE A 201 0.45 -10.74 -7.56
C ILE A 201 -0.21 -12.04 -7.08
N LEU A 202 0.53 -13.15 -7.16
CA LEU A 202 0.21 -14.37 -6.45
C LEU A 202 0.59 -14.19 -4.96
N ARG A 203 -0.34 -14.44 -4.04
CA ARG A 203 -0.21 -14.22 -2.59
C ARG A 203 0.02 -12.74 -2.24
N PRO A 204 -0.93 -11.85 -2.60
CA PRO A 204 -0.80 -10.42 -2.39
C PRO A 204 -0.75 -10.03 -0.92
N ASP A 205 -0.25 -8.83 -0.64
CA ASP A 205 -0.54 -8.13 0.61
C ASP A 205 -1.96 -7.55 0.53
N PHE A 206 -2.55 -7.24 1.69
CA PHE A 206 -3.94 -6.77 1.79
C PHE A 206 -4.01 -5.42 2.49
N ILE A 207 -5.03 -4.65 2.17
CA ILE A 207 -5.47 -3.54 3.00
C ILE A 207 -6.02 -4.17 4.30
N GLU A 208 -5.39 -3.89 5.44
CA GLU A 208 -5.86 -4.39 6.73
C GLU A 208 -7.13 -3.65 7.15
N THR A 209 -7.08 -2.33 7.08
CA THR A 209 -8.23 -1.45 7.30
C THR A 209 -8.08 -0.18 6.47
N PHE A 210 -9.23 0.43 6.12
CA PHE A 210 -9.27 1.76 5.52
C PHE A 210 -10.34 2.58 6.21
N ARG A 211 -9.99 3.76 6.75
CA ARG A 211 -10.88 4.60 7.56
C ARG A 211 -10.74 6.07 7.22
N MET A 212 -11.83 6.81 7.32
CA MET A 212 -11.76 8.26 7.40
C MET A 212 -11.20 8.67 8.76
N LEU A 213 -10.37 9.71 8.81
CA LEU A 213 -9.95 10.31 10.07
C LEU A 213 -11.19 10.93 10.73
N ARG A 214 -11.52 10.47 11.93
CA ARG A 214 -12.58 11.10 12.73
C ARG A 214 -12.01 12.34 13.37
N SER A 215 -12.70 13.47 13.24
CA SER A 215 -12.40 14.62 14.07
C SER A 215 -12.54 14.19 15.54
N ILE A 216 -11.48 14.35 16.31
CA ILE A 216 -11.57 14.25 17.76
C ILE A 216 -12.31 15.51 18.19
N ASN A 217 -13.62 15.37 18.47
CA ASN A 217 -14.40 16.41 19.13
C ASN A 217 -14.01 16.48 20.61
#